data_c23b94f4475c838d2d7d7cbf66392f05
#
_entry.id   c23b94f4475c838d2d7d7cbf66392f05
#
_cell.length_a   1.000
_cell.length_b   1.000
_cell.length_c   1.000
_cell.angle_alpha   90.00
_cell.angle_beta   90.00
_cell.angle_gamma   90.00
#
_symmetry.space_group_name_H-M   'P 1'
#
loop_
_entity.id
_entity.type
_entity.pdbx_description
1 polymer ?
#
loop_
_entity_poly.entity_id
_entity_poly.type
_entity_poly.pdbx_seq_one_letter_code
_entity_poly.pdbx_strand_id
1 'polypeptide(L)'
;THFGVSGPTVLSASSYAAKVIRQKNLLLTIDLKPALDEAQLDERVLRDFEEAKNKSFKNSLDKLLPKKLIPVVVELSKIPPDKKIHEVTKQERQRLVTLLKNFKLTLTGLRGFQEAIITQGGVSVKEVNPATMESKLVSGVYFAGEVLDVDAVTGGFNLQIAWSTAYAAAAHLS
;
A
#
# COMPACT_ATOMS: atom_id res chain seq x y z
N THR A 1 -2.93 -6.96 -6.30
CA THR A 1 -3.31 -6.99 -7.72
C THR A 1 -2.29 -7.80 -8.53
N HIS A 2 -2.54 -8.03 -9.82
CA HIS A 2 -1.61 -8.77 -10.69
C HIS A 2 -0.34 -7.98 -11.05
N PHE A 3 -0.32 -6.67 -10.83
CA PHE A 3 0.82 -5.80 -11.15
C PHE A 3 1.50 -5.20 -9.90
N GLY A 4 0.96 -5.40 -8.71
CA GLY A 4 1.54 -4.83 -7.50
C GLY A 4 0.53 -4.65 -6.36
N VAL A 5 0.76 -3.67 -5.52
CA VAL A 5 -0.10 -3.32 -4.39
C VAL A 5 -0.96 -2.10 -4.71
N SER A 6 -2.16 -2.04 -4.14
CA SER A 6 -3.12 -0.96 -4.33
C SER A 6 -4.07 -0.90 -3.13
N GLY A 7 -5.01 0.02 -3.16
CA GLY A 7 -6.00 0.23 -2.10
C GLY A 7 -5.80 1.56 -1.38
N PRO A 8 -6.78 2.02 -0.58
CA PRO A 8 -6.78 3.37 0.00
C PRO A 8 -5.50 3.71 0.77
N THR A 9 -5.03 2.80 1.62
CA THR A 9 -3.78 2.99 2.40
C THR A 9 -2.56 3.10 1.49
N VAL A 10 -2.49 2.28 0.43
CA VAL A 10 -1.37 2.30 -0.53
C VAL A 10 -1.40 3.57 -1.37
N LEU A 11 -2.59 4.03 -1.79
CA LEU A 11 -2.75 5.29 -2.52
C LEU A 11 -2.29 6.48 -1.66
N SER A 12 -2.70 6.54 -0.40
CA SER A 12 -2.23 7.58 0.51
C SER A 12 -0.71 7.50 0.74
N ALA A 13 -0.16 6.30 0.93
CA ALA A 13 1.28 6.11 1.10
C ALA A 13 2.08 6.47 -0.16
N SER A 14 1.50 6.31 -1.36
CA SER A 14 2.17 6.62 -2.62
C SER A 14 2.49 8.11 -2.77
N SER A 15 1.68 9.01 -2.23
CA SER A 15 1.95 10.45 -2.20
C SER A 15 3.26 10.75 -1.46
N TYR A 16 3.46 10.14 -0.29
CA TYR A 16 4.71 10.30 0.48
C TYR A 16 5.90 9.59 -0.17
N ALA A 17 5.66 8.43 -0.78
CA ALA A 17 6.69 7.61 -1.40
C ALA A 17 7.17 8.14 -2.76
N ALA A 18 6.38 8.94 -3.46
CA ALA A 18 6.60 9.32 -4.86
C ALA A 18 8.00 9.92 -5.14
N LYS A 19 8.49 10.79 -4.27
CA LYS A 19 9.82 11.42 -4.42
C LYS A 19 10.96 10.43 -4.15
N VAL A 20 10.77 9.54 -3.19
CA VAL A 20 11.82 8.60 -2.74
C VAL A 20 11.95 7.42 -3.69
N ILE A 21 10.83 6.87 -4.17
CA ILE A 21 10.83 5.68 -5.05
C ILE A 21 11.45 5.96 -6.43
N ARG A 22 11.49 7.22 -6.85
CA ARG A 22 12.20 7.63 -8.08
C ARG A 22 13.73 7.55 -7.94
N GLN A 23 14.24 7.54 -6.71
CA GLN A 23 15.68 7.55 -6.43
C GLN A 23 16.19 6.18 -6.00
N LYS A 24 15.36 5.39 -5.32
CA LYS A 24 15.70 4.06 -4.80
C LYS A 24 14.46 3.20 -4.63
N ASN A 25 14.64 1.89 -4.73
CA ASN A 25 13.60 0.94 -4.39
C ASN A 25 13.22 1.05 -2.91
N LEU A 26 11.94 0.85 -2.62
CA LEU A 26 11.41 0.85 -1.25
C LEU A 26 11.04 -0.57 -0.81
N LEU A 27 11.28 -0.88 0.43
CA LEU A 27 10.82 -2.12 1.05
C LEU A 27 9.45 -1.89 1.67
N LEU A 28 8.45 -2.66 1.21
CA LEU A 28 7.13 -2.74 1.84
C LEU A 28 7.08 -4.01 2.68
N THR A 29 6.75 -3.89 3.96
CA THR A 29 6.49 -5.02 4.84
C THR A 29 4.99 -5.08 5.15
N ILE A 30 4.38 -6.24 4.94
CA ILE A 30 2.96 -6.46 5.17
C ILE A 30 2.80 -7.50 6.28
N ASP A 31 2.04 -7.14 7.32
CA ASP A 31 1.53 -8.09 8.29
C ASP A 31 0.26 -8.75 7.73
N LEU A 32 0.35 -10.03 7.37
CA LEU A 32 -0.77 -10.77 6.80
C LEU A 32 -1.79 -11.22 7.86
N LYS A 33 -1.47 -11.08 9.15
CA LYS A 33 -2.32 -11.47 10.28
C LYS A 33 -2.30 -10.40 11.40
N PRO A 34 -2.72 -9.17 11.10
CA PRO A 34 -2.57 -8.04 12.04
C PRO A 34 -3.37 -8.19 13.34
N ALA A 35 -4.41 -9.02 13.35
CA ALA A 35 -5.22 -9.27 14.54
C ALA A 35 -4.58 -10.20 15.56
N LEU A 36 -3.46 -10.86 15.22
CA LEU A 36 -2.75 -11.81 16.08
C LEU A 36 -1.31 -11.33 16.28
N ASP A 37 -0.81 -11.39 17.50
CA ASP A 37 0.62 -11.25 17.75
C ASP A 37 1.38 -12.53 17.31
N GLU A 38 2.72 -12.53 17.39
CA GLU A 38 3.52 -13.69 16.94
C GLU A 38 3.23 -14.95 17.74
N ALA A 39 3.02 -14.85 19.05
CA ALA A 39 2.74 -16.00 19.91
C ALA A 39 1.35 -16.60 19.59
N GLN A 40 0.34 -15.75 19.49
CA GLN A 40 -1.02 -16.15 19.12
C GLN A 40 -1.08 -16.75 17.72
N LEU A 41 -0.29 -16.21 16.77
CA LEU A 41 -0.19 -16.78 15.43
C LEU A 41 0.51 -18.14 15.43
N ASP A 42 1.57 -18.33 16.23
CA ASP A 42 2.25 -19.63 16.37
C ASP A 42 1.30 -20.69 16.94
N GLU A 43 0.53 -20.37 17.99
CA GLU A 43 -0.49 -21.24 18.55
C GLU A 43 -1.60 -21.58 17.53
N ARG A 44 -2.03 -20.60 16.73
CA ARG A 44 -3.00 -20.80 15.67
C ARG A 44 -2.47 -21.74 14.59
N VAL A 45 -1.24 -21.54 14.14
CA VAL A 45 -0.59 -22.41 13.13
C VAL A 45 -0.42 -23.82 13.69
N LEU A 46 -0.01 -23.97 14.95
CA LEU A 46 0.12 -25.26 15.60
C LEU A 46 -1.21 -26.02 15.61
N ARG A 47 -2.30 -25.38 15.98
CA ARG A 47 -3.64 -25.96 15.98
C ARG A 47 -4.09 -26.38 14.58
N ASP A 48 -3.90 -25.50 13.57
CA ASP A 48 -4.26 -25.82 12.19
C ASP A 48 -3.43 -26.99 11.65
N PHE A 49 -2.17 -27.14 12.08
CA PHE A 49 -1.29 -28.25 11.75
C PHE A 49 -1.71 -29.57 12.42
N GLU A 50 -2.15 -29.52 13.68
CA GLU A 50 -2.69 -30.71 14.36
C GLU A 50 -3.91 -31.27 13.62
N GLU A 51 -4.81 -30.43 13.14
CA GLU A 51 -5.96 -30.83 12.33
C GLU A 51 -5.56 -31.39 10.95
N ALA A 52 -4.41 -30.99 10.44
CA ALA A 52 -3.91 -31.32 9.11
C ALA A 52 -2.75 -32.34 9.09
N LYS A 53 -2.49 -33.06 10.18
CA LYS A 53 -1.32 -33.94 10.38
C LYS A 53 -0.87 -34.76 9.17
N ASN A 54 -1.82 -35.34 8.46
CA ASN A 54 -1.55 -36.25 7.34
C ASN A 54 -1.48 -35.55 5.98
N LYS A 55 -1.79 -34.24 5.92
CA LYS A 55 -1.69 -33.46 4.70
C LYS A 55 -0.25 -33.09 4.42
N SER A 56 0.06 -32.82 3.15
CA SER A 56 1.28 -32.14 2.78
C SER A 56 1.20 -30.65 3.11
N PHE A 57 2.34 -30.00 3.35
CA PHE A 57 2.44 -28.60 3.75
C PHE A 57 1.68 -27.68 2.79
N LYS A 58 1.86 -27.86 1.46
CA LYS A 58 1.14 -27.07 0.45
C LYS A 58 -0.39 -27.13 0.55
N ASN A 59 -0.94 -28.21 1.14
CA ASN A 59 -2.38 -28.45 1.24
C ASN A 59 -2.93 -28.20 2.67
N SER A 60 -2.15 -27.59 3.54
CA SER A 60 -2.52 -27.36 4.95
C SER A 60 -2.82 -25.89 5.27
N LEU A 61 -2.57 -24.98 4.35
CA LEU A 61 -2.64 -23.55 4.59
C LEU A 61 -3.99 -22.90 4.20
N ASP A 62 -4.96 -23.70 3.75
CA ASP A 62 -6.27 -23.20 3.25
C ASP A 62 -7.07 -22.40 4.29
N LYS A 63 -6.96 -22.75 5.59
CA LYS A 63 -7.61 -22.02 6.68
C LYS A 63 -6.86 -20.75 7.08
N LEU A 64 -5.59 -20.65 6.69
CA LEU A 64 -4.69 -19.57 7.10
C LEU A 64 -4.56 -18.50 6.03
N LEU A 65 -4.59 -18.85 4.74
CA LEU A 65 -4.28 -17.98 3.63
C LEU A 65 -5.28 -18.07 2.49
N PRO A 66 -5.48 -16.98 1.72
CA PRO A 66 -6.18 -17.03 0.45
C PRO A 66 -5.45 -17.99 -0.53
N LYS A 67 -6.21 -18.77 -1.30
CA LYS A 67 -5.68 -19.81 -2.20
C LYS A 67 -4.53 -19.31 -3.11
N LYS A 68 -4.65 -18.10 -3.67
CA LYS A 68 -3.63 -17.52 -4.56
C LYS A 68 -2.32 -17.16 -3.85
N LEU A 69 -2.33 -16.98 -2.52
CA LEU A 69 -1.15 -16.63 -1.75
C LEU A 69 -0.39 -17.87 -1.26
N ILE A 70 -1.07 -19.02 -1.18
CA ILE A 70 -0.48 -20.28 -0.67
C ILE A 70 0.81 -20.67 -1.43
N PRO A 71 0.85 -20.74 -2.77
CA PRO A 71 2.06 -21.12 -3.49
C PRO A 71 3.25 -20.21 -3.18
N VAL A 72 3.00 -18.91 -3.09
CA VAL A 72 4.02 -17.89 -2.79
C VAL A 72 4.58 -18.09 -1.37
N VAL A 73 3.70 -18.28 -0.39
CA VAL A 73 4.12 -18.50 1.01
C VAL A 73 4.85 -19.85 1.16
N VAL A 74 4.41 -20.89 0.48
CA VAL A 74 5.10 -22.18 0.45
C VAL A 74 6.53 -22.02 -0.05
N GLU A 75 6.74 -21.34 -1.16
CA GLU A 75 8.06 -21.06 -1.73
C GLU A 75 8.94 -20.25 -0.77
N LEU A 76 8.42 -19.15 -0.25
CA LEU A 76 9.16 -18.23 0.63
C LEU A 76 9.47 -18.83 1.99
N SER A 77 8.64 -19.74 2.51
CA SER A 77 8.84 -20.41 3.80
C SER A 77 10.05 -21.34 3.81
N LYS A 78 10.50 -21.79 2.61
CA LYS A 78 11.55 -22.79 2.43
C LYS A 78 11.22 -24.13 3.10
N ILE A 79 9.94 -24.41 3.34
CA ILE A 79 9.45 -25.72 3.78
C ILE A 79 9.10 -26.53 2.52
N PRO A 80 9.60 -27.77 2.37
CA PRO A 80 9.29 -28.58 1.19
C PRO A 80 7.75 -28.73 1.01
N PRO A 81 7.21 -28.48 -0.20
CA PRO A 81 5.77 -28.49 -0.45
C PRO A 81 5.06 -29.78 -0.06
N ASP A 82 5.73 -30.91 -0.29
CA ASP A 82 5.19 -32.25 -0.07
C ASP A 82 5.51 -32.82 1.32
N LYS A 83 6.26 -32.08 2.14
CA LYS A 83 6.56 -32.46 3.52
C LYS A 83 5.27 -32.63 4.32
N LYS A 84 5.17 -33.74 5.06
CA LYS A 84 4.01 -33.98 5.91
C LYS A 84 3.99 -33.03 7.09
N ILE A 85 2.80 -32.61 7.51
CA ILE A 85 2.67 -31.62 8.59
C ILE A 85 3.27 -32.09 9.91
N HIS A 86 3.13 -33.39 10.24
CA HIS A 86 3.73 -33.94 11.45
C HIS A 86 5.27 -33.99 11.46
N GLU A 87 5.91 -33.76 10.29
CA GLU A 87 7.35 -33.67 10.13
C GLU A 87 7.86 -32.21 10.18
N VAL A 88 6.96 -31.23 10.15
CA VAL A 88 7.33 -29.82 10.20
C VAL A 88 7.89 -29.47 11.58
N THR A 89 9.13 -29.03 11.61
CA THR A 89 9.83 -28.71 12.86
C THR A 89 9.33 -27.40 13.48
N LYS A 90 9.58 -27.21 14.78
CA LYS A 90 9.30 -25.95 15.47
C LYS A 90 9.97 -24.76 14.78
N GLN A 91 11.23 -24.92 14.33
CA GLN A 91 11.96 -23.85 13.65
C GLN A 91 11.33 -23.47 12.29
N GLU A 92 10.88 -24.46 11.52
CA GLU A 92 10.17 -24.23 10.25
C GLU A 92 8.85 -23.50 10.48
N ARG A 93 8.09 -23.91 11.52
CA ARG A 93 6.85 -23.23 11.91
C ARG A 93 7.11 -21.77 12.33
N GLN A 94 8.14 -21.52 13.13
CA GLN A 94 8.52 -20.15 13.52
C GLN A 94 8.92 -19.29 12.33
N ARG A 95 9.67 -19.85 11.35
CA ARG A 95 9.97 -19.13 10.09
C ARG A 95 8.69 -18.78 9.34
N LEU A 96 7.72 -19.70 9.28
CA LEU A 96 6.42 -19.42 8.65
C LEU A 96 5.70 -18.28 9.37
N VAL A 97 5.64 -18.29 10.70
CA VAL A 97 5.02 -17.22 11.51
C VAL A 97 5.70 -15.88 11.22
N THR A 98 7.03 -15.83 11.28
CA THR A 98 7.80 -14.62 10.98
C THR A 98 7.55 -14.13 9.55
N LEU A 99 7.46 -15.03 8.56
CA LEU A 99 7.13 -14.69 7.18
C LEU A 99 5.74 -14.06 7.06
N LEU A 100 4.74 -14.61 7.77
CA LEU A 100 3.37 -14.10 7.74
C LEU A 100 3.23 -12.73 8.43
N LYS A 101 4.02 -12.47 9.46
CA LYS A 101 4.07 -11.18 10.16
C LYS A 101 4.89 -10.14 9.42
N ASN A 102 5.84 -10.56 8.59
CA ASN A 102 6.81 -9.70 7.90
C ASN A 102 6.91 -10.07 6.41
N PHE A 103 5.79 -10.12 5.72
CA PHE A 103 5.76 -10.41 4.29
C PHE A 103 6.33 -9.22 3.50
N LYS A 104 7.49 -9.43 2.86
CA LYS A 104 8.27 -8.36 2.23
C LYS A 104 8.06 -8.30 0.74
N LEU A 105 7.87 -7.09 0.22
CA LEU A 105 7.81 -6.78 -1.21
C LEU A 105 8.77 -5.62 -1.50
N THR A 106 9.42 -5.67 -2.65
CA THR A 106 10.23 -4.57 -3.15
C THR A 106 9.40 -3.75 -4.12
N LEU A 107 9.17 -2.48 -3.78
CA LEU A 107 8.50 -1.50 -4.64
C LEU A 107 9.54 -0.84 -5.53
N THR A 108 9.38 -0.96 -6.84
CA THR A 108 10.33 -0.48 -7.84
C THR A 108 9.88 0.80 -8.54
N GLY A 109 8.63 1.21 -8.35
CA GLY A 109 8.09 2.41 -8.98
C GLY A 109 6.60 2.61 -8.71
N LEU A 110 6.06 3.69 -9.21
CA LEU A 110 4.64 4.01 -9.28
C LEU A 110 4.10 3.67 -10.67
N ARG A 111 2.78 3.48 -10.76
CA ARG A 111 2.09 3.41 -12.06
C ARG A 111 2.13 4.77 -12.75
N GLY A 112 2.09 4.76 -14.08
CA GLY A 112 2.14 5.98 -14.87
C GLY A 112 0.90 6.86 -14.75
N PHE A 113 0.94 8.03 -15.36
CA PHE A 113 -0.13 9.04 -15.31
C PHE A 113 -1.49 8.53 -15.78
N GLN A 114 -1.54 7.55 -16.68
CA GLN A 114 -2.80 6.96 -17.16
C GLN A 114 -3.59 6.21 -16.07
N GLU A 115 -2.93 5.81 -14.97
CA GLU A 115 -3.54 5.11 -13.85
C GLU A 115 -3.52 5.93 -12.55
N ALA A 116 -2.94 7.12 -12.58
CA ALA A 116 -2.93 8.02 -11.44
C ALA A 116 -4.35 8.53 -11.13
N ILE A 117 -4.73 8.46 -9.85
CA ILE A 117 -5.99 9.07 -9.38
C ILE A 117 -5.79 10.58 -9.20
N ILE A 118 -4.62 10.97 -8.71
CA ILE A 118 -4.15 12.36 -8.62
C ILE A 118 -2.68 12.40 -9.02
N THR A 119 -2.20 13.59 -9.39
CA THR A 119 -0.80 13.83 -9.70
C THR A 119 -0.16 14.69 -8.62
N GLN A 120 1.16 14.58 -8.46
CA GLN A 120 1.95 15.41 -7.54
C GLN A 120 2.84 16.35 -8.35
N GLY A 121 2.90 17.62 -7.93
CA GLY A 121 3.56 18.70 -8.62
C GLY A 121 2.55 19.66 -9.23
N GLY A 122 3.02 20.79 -9.73
CA GLY A 122 2.18 21.84 -10.31
C GLY A 122 2.68 23.23 -9.95
N VAL A 123 1.77 24.21 -9.99
CA VAL A 123 2.06 25.59 -9.59
C VAL A 123 2.26 25.65 -8.08
N SER A 124 3.41 26.19 -7.66
CA SER A 124 3.74 26.34 -6.24
C SER A 124 2.67 27.16 -5.50
N VAL A 125 2.06 26.59 -4.48
CA VAL A 125 1.07 27.29 -3.65
C VAL A 125 1.65 28.53 -2.94
N LYS A 126 2.97 28.62 -2.79
CA LYS A 126 3.65 29.79 -2.25
C LYS A 126 3.57 31.01 -3.17
N GLU A 127 3.41 30.77 -4.47
CA GLU A 127 3.32 31.77 -5.52
C GLU A 127 1.89 32.19 -5.85
N VAL A 128 0.90 31.62 -5.13
CA VAL A 128 -0.52 31.91 -5.29
C VAL A 128 -1.06 32.55 -4.01
N ASN A 129 -1.91 33.57 -4.17
CA ASN A 129 -2.63 34.16 -3.04
C ASN A 129 -3.74 33.20 -2.55
N PRO A 130 -3.70 32.71 -1.31
CA PRO A 130 -4.65 31.68 -0.85
C PRO A 130 -6.09 32.22 -0.69
N ALA A 131 -6.31 33.53 -0.63
CA ALA A 131 -7.64 34.12 -0.52
C ALA A 131 -8.31 34.30 -1.89
N THR A 132 -7.55 34.69 -2.91
CA THR A 132 -8.07 35.04 -4.24
C THR A 132 -7.72 34.01 -5.32
N MET A 133 -6.80 33.11 -5.06
CA MET A 133 -6.20 32.21 -6.03
C MET A 133 -5.46 32.90 -7.17
N GLU A 134 -5.18 34.19 -7.05
CA GLU A 134 -4.38 34.96 -8.02
C GLU A 134 -2.88 34.67 -7.87
N SER A 135 -2.17 34.67 -8.99
CA SER A 135 -0.71 34.59 -9.01
C SER A 135 -0.10 35.82 -8.31
N LYS A 136 0.90 35.58 -7.44
CA LYS A 136 1.70 36.66 -6.86
C LYS A 136 2.77 37.20 -7.82
N LEU A 137 3.02 36.49 -8.91
CA LEU A 137 4.05 36.84 -9.89
C LEU A 137 3.47 37.59 -11.11
N VAL A 138 2.23 37.25 -11.52
CA VAL A 138 1.57 37.78 -12.70
C VAL A 138 0.16 38.18 -12.34
N SER A 139 -0.14 39.48 -12.34
CA SER A 139 -1.49 39.99 -12.05
C SER A 139 -2.49 39.55 -13.11
N GLY A 140 -3.73 39.25 -12.68
CA GLY A 140 -4.81 38.82 -13.54
C GLY A 140 -4.77 37.32 -13.91
N VAL A 141 -3.80 36.54 -13.42
CA VAL A 141 -3.70 35.09 -13.63
C VAL A 141 -4.13 34.38 -12.38
N TYR A 142 -5.11 33.47 -12.50
CA TYR A 142 -5.66 32.72 -11.40
C TYR A 142 -5.44 31.20 -11.61
N PHE A 143 -5.21 30.48 -10.52
CA PHE A 143 -5.01 29.04 -10.55
C PHE A 143 -6.01 28.33 -9.63
N ALA A 144 -6.61 27.23 -10.09
CA ALA A 144 -7.56 26.44 -9.30
C ALA A 144 -7.46 24.96 -9.63
N GLY A 145 -7.80 24.12 -8.67
CA GLY A 145 -7.82 22.67 -8.84
C GLY A 145 -6.44 22.02 -8.88
N GLU A 146 -6.34 20.92 -9.59
CA GLU A 146 -5.14 20.04 -9.59
C GLU A 146 -3.93 20.62 -10.33
N VAL A 147 -4.05 21.79 -10.93
CA VAL A 147 -2.89 22.53 -11.47
C VAL A 147 -2.00 23.06 -10.34
N LEU A 148 -2.54 23.23 -9.14
CA LEU A 148 -1.79 23.59 -7.94
C LEU A 148 -0.96 22.40 -7.43
N ASP A 149 0.24 22.67 -6.89
CA ASP A 149 1.05 21.64 -6.22
C ASP A 149 0.45 21.30 -4.84
N VAL A 150 -0.70 20.61 -4.89
CA VAL A 150 -1.44 20.10 -3.72
C VAL A 150 -1.89 18.69 -4.01
N ASP A 151 -1.45 17.74 -3.19
CA ASP A 151 -1.90 16.37 -3.20
C ASP A 151 -2.35 15.95 -1.79
N ALA A 152 -3.65 15.82 -1.60
CA ALA A 152 -4.23 15.37 -0.35
C ALA A 152 -4.42 13.84 -0.34
N VAL A 153 -4.57 13.28 0.85
CA VAL A 153 -4.89 11.86 1.04
C VAL A 153 -6.23 11.49 0.41
N THR A 154 -6.45 10.20 0.19
CA THR A 154 -7.74 9.68 -0.30
C THR A 154 -8.89 10.01 0.66
N GLY A 155 -10.12 10.19 0.13
CA GLY A 155 -11.31 10.53 0.93
C GLY A 155 -12.07 11.75 0.45
N GLY A 156 -11.88 12.17 -0.82
CA GLY A 156 -12.59 13.31 -1.42
C GLY A 156 -11.93 14.68 -1.20
N PHE A 157 -10.83 14.73 -0.43
CA PHE A 157 -10.14 16.00 -0.12
C PHE A 157 -9.62 16.72 -1.36
N ASN A 158 -9.11 16.02 -2.36
CA ASN A 158 -8.62 16.62 -3.59
C ASN A 158 -9.74 17.29 -4.39
N LEU A 159 -10.93 16.68 -4.47
CA LEU A 159 -12.12 17.29 -5.08
C LEU A 159 -12.58 18.52 -4.28
N GLN A 160 -12.56 18.44 -2.97
CA GLN A 160 -12.93 19.58 -2.12
C GLN A 160 -11.97 20.76 -2.32
N ILE A 161 -10.67 20.51 -2.42
CA ILE A 161 -9.66 21.53 -2.73
C ILE A 161 -9.93 22.13 -4.11
N ALA A 162 -10.21 21.31 -5.12
CA ALA A 162 -10.48 21.78 -6.47
C ALA A 162 -11.70 22.71 -6.51
N TRP A 163 -12.80 22.34 -5.86
CA TRP A 163 -14.00 23.17 -5.80
C TRP A 163 -13.80 24.45 -4.98
N SER A 164 -13.13 24.37 -3.83
CA SER A 164 -12.89 25.53 -2.97
C SER A 164 -11.98 26.56 -3.66
N THR A 165 -10.93 26.10 -4.33
CA THR A 165 -10.01 27.00 -5.06
C THR A 165 -10.66 27.59 -6.29
N ALA A 166 -11.49 26.83 -7.02
CA ALA A 166 -12.26 27.33 -8.15
C ALA A 166 -13.28 28.40 -7.71
N TYR A 167 -13.97 28.17 -6.60
CA TYR A 167 -14.90 29.15 -6.02
C TYR A 167 -14.17 30.45 -5.62
N ALA A 168 -13.04 30.33 -4.92
CA ALA A 168 -12.26 31.48 -4.50
C ALA A 168 -11.75 32.30 -5.70
N ALA A 169 -11.24 31.63 -6.76
CA ALA A 169 -10.84 32.30 -7.99
C ALA A 169 -12.02 33.03 -8.64
N ALA A 170 -13.16 32.36 -8.82
CA ALA A 170 -14.34 32.94 -9.46
C ALA A 170 -14.91 34.16 -8.70
N ALA A 171 -14.87 34.13 -7.37
CA ALA A 171 -15.35 35.24 -6.54
C ALA A 171 -14.49 36.53 -6.65
N HIS A 172 -13.29 36.43 -7.21
CA HIS A 172 -12.33 37.56 -7.34
C HIS A 172 -11.99 37.90 -8.78
N LEU A 173 -12.63 37.26 -9.74
CA LEU A 173 -12.47 37.55 -11.18
C LEU A 173 -13.29 38.77 -11.68
N SER A 174 -13.81 39.57 -10.78
CA SER A 174 -14.62 40.78 -11.14
C SER A 174 -13.78 41.98 -11.51
#